data_4dd78d4690e0db6f206b757bf7babe27
#
_entry.id   4dd78d4690e0db6f206b757bf7babe27
#
_cell.length_a   1.000
_cell.length_b   1.000
_cell.length_c   1.000
_cell.angle_alpha   90.00
_cell.angle_beta   90.00
_cell.angle_gamma   90.00
#
_symmetry.space_group_name_H-M   'P 1'
#
loop_
_entity.id
_entity.type
_entity.pdbx_description
1 polymer ?
#
loop_
_entity_poly.entity_id
_entity_poly.type
_entity_poly.pdbx_seq_one_letter_code
_entity_poly.pdbx_strand_id
1 'polypeptide(L)'
;MQTFGIKIEGLSKRYGTGDTAVDALKDVNMTVAPGEVVGLIGPSGSGKSTLLKCLGAVIEPTAGRMTLGDEVIFDDAWRISDLRALRRDKIGFVFQAPYLIPFLDVTDNVALLPMLAGQPNATSRSRALSGSEVMAPA
;
A
#
# COMPACT_ATOMS: atom_id res chain seq x y z
N MET A 1 15.66 -7.51 15.94
CA MET A 1 14.18 -7.56 15.96
C MET A 1 13.68 -6.47 15.02
N GLN A 2 13.07 -6.83 13.89
CA GLN A 2 12.55 -5.82 12.96
C GLN A 2 11.31 -5.18 13.58
N THR A 3 11.39 -3.92 13.89
CA THR A 3 10.27 -3.13 14.39
C THR A 3 9.46 -2.69 13.18
N PHE A 4 8.41 -3.43 12.82
CA PHE A 4 7.52 -3.02 11.75
C PHE A 4 6.55 -1.97 12.29
N GLY A 5 6.62 -0.81 11.75
CA GLY A 5 5.73 0.31 12.05
C GLY A 5 5.74 1.28 10.88
N ILE A 6 4.88 2.27 10.93
CA ILE A 6 4.82 3.35 9.95
C ILE A 6 4.98 4.66 10.69
N LYS A 7 5.87 5.52 10.20
CA LYS A 7 5.99 6.90 10.68
C LYS A 7 5.96 7.85 9.49
N ILE A 8 5.11 8.85 9.56
CA ILE A 8 5.07 9.95 8.61
C ILE A 8 5.22 11.28 9.34
N GLU A 9 6.00 12.17 8.75
CA GLU A 9 6.37 13.46 9.31
C GLU A 9 6.23 14.52 8.22
N GLY A 10 5.35 15.50 8.44
CA GLY A 10 5.16 16.61 7.51
C GLY A 10 4.69 16.22 6.11
N LEU A 11 4.01 15.07 5.96
CA LEU A 11 3.66 14.56 4.64
C LEU A 11 2.64 15.45 3.96
N SER A 12 2.98 15.90 2.77
CA SER A 12 2.14 16.78 1.97
C SER A 12 2.00 16.24 0.55
N LYS A 13 0.82 16.42 -0.04
CA LYS A 13 0.56 16.10 -1.45
C LYS A 13 -0.23 17.22 -2.08
N ARG A 14 0.35 17.80 -3.12
CA ARG A 14 -0.25 18.85 -3.94
C ARG A 14 -0.42 18.33 -5.37
N TYR A 15 -1.60 18.54 -5.92
CA TYR A 15 -1.91 18.29 -7.33
C TYR A 15 -2.05 19.60 -8.07
N GLY A 16 -1.59 19.63 -9.33
CA GLY A 16 -1.65 20.82 -10.18
C GLY A 16 -0.58 21.86 -9.86
N THR A 17 -0.65 22.97 -10.57
CA THR A 17 0.28 24.10 -10.45
C THR A 17 -0.47 25.42 -10.49
N GLY A 18 0.12 26.48 -9.91
CA GLY A 18 -0.47 27.82 -9.90
C GLY A 18 -1.83 27.86 -9.20
N ASP A 19 -2.77 28.62 -9.75
CA ASP A 19 -4.08 28.91 -9.15
C ASP A 19 -5.03 27.70 -9.13
N THR A 20 -4.73 26.64 -9.90
CA THR A 20 -5.51 25.40 -9.94
C THR A 20 -4.96 24.31 -9.01
N ALA A 21 -3.91 24.62 -8.26
CA ALA A 21 -3.31 23.66 -7.36
C ALA A 21 -4.22 23.30 -6.18
N VAL A 22 -4.30 22.02 -5.88
CA VAL A 22 -5.09 21.48 -4.76
C VAL A 22 -4.17 20.73 -3.80
N ASP A 23 -4.17 21.16 -2.55
CA ASP A 23 -3.47 20.46 -1.48
C ASP A 23 -4.37 19.34 -0.96
N ALA A 24 -4.08 18.11 -1.37
CA ALA A 24 -4.80 16.91 -0.92
C ALA A 24 -4.34 16.44 0.46
N LEU A 25 -3.06 16.65 0.78
CA LEU A 25 -2.49 16.43 2.11
C LEU A 25 -1.67 17.65 2.51
N LYS A 26 -1.80 18.07 3.77
CA LYS A 26 -1.08 19.21 4.34
C LYS A 26 -0.45 18.82 5.66
N ASP A 27 0.87 18.77 5.69
CA ASP A 27 1.67 18.55 6.90
C ASP A 27 1.14 17.42 7.80
N VAL A 28 0.85 16.25 7.20
CA VAL A 28 0.28 15.12 7.91
C VAL A 28 1.37 14.43 8.72
N ASN A 29 1.08 14.24 10.01
CA ASN A 29 1.96 13.54 10.95
C ASN A 29 1.20 12.36 11.54
N MET A 30 1.79 11.16 11.49
CA MET A 30 1.18 9.96 12.02
C MET A 30 2.25 8.92 12.37
N THR A 31 1.99 8.16 13.42
CA THR A 31 2.80 6.99 13.76
C THR A 31 1.86 5.83 14.00
N VAL A 32 2.19 4.67 13.42
CA VAL A 32 1.50 3.40 13.63
C VAL A 32 2.50 2.42 14.20
N ALA A 33 2.20 1.90 15.38
CA ALA A 33 3.05 0.91 16.03
C ALA A 33 2.96 -0.46 15.33
N PRO A 34 3.96 -1.32 15.51
CA PRO A 34 3.89 -2.70 15.04
C PRO A 34 2.66 -3.43 15.61
N GLY A 35 1.92 -4.13 14.77
CA GLY A 35 0.71 -4.86 15.17
C GLY A 35 -0.53 -4.00 15.43
N GLU A 36 -0.42 -2.69 15.27
CA GLU A 36 -1.55 -1.77 15.44
C GLU A 36 -2.46 -1.75 14.21
N VAL A 37 -3.76 -1.64 14.45
CA VAL A 37 -4.78 -1.39 13.43
C VAL A 37 -5.31 0.02 13.58
N VAL A 38 -5.22 0.82 12.53
CA VAL A 38 -5.63 2.22 12.52
C VAL A 38 -6.73 2.45 11.50
N GLY A 39 -7.81 3.13 11.91
CA GLY A 39 -8.88 3.59 11.03
C GLY A 39 -8.73 5.07 10.69
N LEU A 40 -8.79 5.41 9.40
CA LEU A 40 -8.85 6.78 8.93
C LEU A 40 -10.31 7.19 8.76
N ILE A 41 -10.76 8.16 9.54
CA ILE A 41 -12.14 8.65 9.56
C ILE A 41 -12.16 10.10 9.06
N GLY A 42 -13.18 10.43 8.25
CA GLY A 42 -13.37 11.78 7.75
C GLY A 42 -14.33 11.82 6.57
N PRO A 43 -14.83 13.00 6.20
CA PRO A 43 -15.71 13.18 5.06
C PRO A 43 -15.03 12.84 3.73
N SER A 44 -15.83 12.65 2.69
CA SER A 44 -15.32 12.53 1.32
C SER A 44 -14.49 13.76 0.96
N GLY A 45 -13.36 13.55 0.27
CA GLY A 45 -12.45 14.65 -0.10
C GLY A 45 -11.50 15.12 1.01
N SER A 46 -11.46 14.46 2.16
CA SER A 46 -10.53 14.80 3.27
C SER A 46 -9.09 14.27 3.07
N GLY A 47 -8.79 13.60 1.96
CA GLY A 47 -7.44 13.13 1.65
C GLY A 47 -7.13 11.70 2.09
N LYS A 48 -8.09 10.95 2.66
CA LYS A 48 -7.85 9.57 3.15
C LYS A 48 -7.28 8.64 2.08
N SER A 49 -7.89 8.61 0.90
CA SER A 49 -7.42 7.79 -0.23
C SER A 49 -6.05 8.23 -0.74
N THR A 50 -5.79 9.54 -0.74
CA THR A 50 -4.49 10.09 -1.12
C THR A 50 -3.41 9.66 -0.12
N LEU A 51 -3.70 9.73 1.18
CA LEU A 51 -2.78 9.28 2.22
C LEU A 51 -2.46 7.79 2.07
N LEU A 52 -3.46 6.93 1.88
CA LEU A 52 -3.24 5.50 1.67
C LEU A 52 -2.43 5.20 0.41
N LYS A 53 -2.65 5.94 -0.68
CA LYS A 53 -1.86 5.80 -1.90
C LYS A 53 -0.41 6.25 -1.73
N CYS A 54 -0.15 7.29 -0.93
CA CYS A 54 1.21 7.70 -0.57
C CYS A 54 1.90 6.63 0.29
N LEU A 55 1.23 6.15 1.35
CA LEU A 55 1.74 5.10 2.23
C LEU A 55 2.03 3.80 1.46
N GLY A 56 1.19 3.49 0.50
CA GLY A 56 1.36 2.33 -0.39
C GLY A 56 2.41 2.52 -1.49
N ALA A 57 3.10 3.63 -1.53
CA ALA A 57 4.07 3.98 -2.59
C ALA A 57 3.46 3.90 -4.01
N VAL A 58 2.15 4.17 -4.14
CA VAL A 58 1.42 4.21 -5.43
C VAL A 58 1.55 5.58 -6.07
N ILE A 59 1.50 6.64 -5.25
CA ILE A 59 1.72 8.02 -5.69
C ILE A 59 2.86 8.63 -4.86
N GLU A 60 3.62 9.50 -5.50
CA GLU A 60 4.70 10.22 -4.85
C GLU A 60 4.13 11.40 -4.03
N PRO A 61 4.50 11.52 -2.74
CA PRO A 61 4.24 12.73 -1.97
C PRO A 61 4.96 13.95 -2.59
N THR A 62 4.50 15.16 -2.27
CA THR A 62 5.18 16.39 -2.71
C THR A 62 6.31 16.77 -1.76
N ALA A 63 6.14 16.51 -0.47
CA ALA A 63 7.11 16.81 0.57
C ALA A 63 6.88 15.96 1.81
N GLY A 64 7.85 15.94 2.71
CA GLY A 64 7.79 15.26 3.99
C GLY A 64 8.61 13.98 4.04
N ARG A 65 8.38 13.18 5.07
CA ARG A 65 9.16 11.97 5.33
C ARG A 65 8.25 10.79 5.65
N MET A 66 8.60 9.62 5.10
CA MET A 66 7.97 8.35 5.43
C MET A 66 9.01 7.31 5.81
N THR A 67 8.77 6.64 6.93
CA THR A 67 9.59 5.53 7.40
C THR A 67 8.71 4.28 7.51
N LEU A 68 9.19 3.15 7.00
CA LEU A 68 8.55 1.85 7.12
C LEU A 68 9.48 0.90 7.87
N GLY A 69 9.09 0.50 9.07
CA GLY A 69 10.02 -0.15 9.99
C GLY A 69 11.15 0.79 10.38
N ASP A 70 12.38 0.37 10.15
CA ASP A 70 13.58 1.16 10.42
C ASP A 70 14.13 1.85 9.15
N GLU A 71 13.44 1.71 8.02
CA GLU A 71 13.90 2.20 6.73
C GLU A 71 13.16 3.47 6.30
N VAL A 72 13.90 4.54 6.02
CA VAL A 72 13.34 5.75 5.41
C VAL A 72 13.09 5.45 3.93
N ILE A 73 11.82 5.42 3.54
CA ILE A 73 11.41 5.12 2.16
C ILE A 73 11.23 6.38 1.31
N PHE A 74 10.87 7.50 1.95
CA PHE A 74 10.70 8.81 1.31
C PHE A 74 11.23 9.92 2.24
N ASP A 75 11.93 10.90 1.68
CA ASP A 75 12.42 12.11 2.36
C ASP A 75 12.58 13.20 1.31
N ASP A 76 11.48 13.94 1.07
CA ASP A 76 11.25 14.88 -0.04
C ASP A 76 11.49 14.30 -1.45
N ALA A 77 11.94 13.07 -1.51
CA ALA A 77 12.10 12.24 -2.70
C ALA A 77 12.15 10.76 -2.28
N TRP A 78 11.91 9.85 -3.22
CA TRP A 78 12.06 8.42 -2.95
C TRP A 78 13.52 8.08 -2.60
N ARG A 79 13.70 7.36 -1.49
CA ARG A 79 15.00 6.82 -1.04
C ARG A 79 15.20 5.36 -1.43
N ILE A 80 14.16 4.75 -1.98
CA ILE A 80 14.13 3.36 -2.46
C ILE A 80 14.26 3.37 -3.98
N SER A 81 15.20 2.62 -4.52
CA SER A 81 15.44 2.52 -5.96
C SER A 81 14.42 1.65 -6.69
N ASP A 82 13.89 0.62 -6.00
CA ASP A 82 12.90 -0.30 -6.55
C ASP A 82 11.59 -0.26 -5.75
N LEU A 83 10.71 0.67 -6.14
CA LEU A 83 9.37 0.80 -5.55
C LEU A 83 8.45 -0.39 -5.85
N ARG A 84 8.72 -1.16 -6.91
CA ARG A 84 7.94 -2.36 -7.22
C ARG A 84 8.26 -3.47 -6.22
N ALA A 85 9.55 -3.66 -5.92
CA ALA A 85 9.98 -4.59 -4.87
C ALA A 85 9.43 -4.19 -3.51
N LEU A 86 9.48 -2.89 -3.15
CA LEU A 86 8.88 -2.40 -1.91
C LEU A 86 7.40 -2.78 -1.80
N ARG A 87 6.59 -2.50 -2.84
CA ARG A 87 5.17 -2.85 -2.84
C ARG A 87 4.93 -4.35 -2.81
N ARG A 88 5.70 -5.12 -3.58
CA ARG A 88 5.57 -6.58 -3.64
C ARG A 88 5.89 -7.27 -2.31
N ASP A 89 6.93 -6.82 -1.63
CA ASP A 89 7.54 -7.56 -0.53
C ASP A 89 7.14 -7.01 0.86
N LYS A 90 6.74 -5.75 0.95
CA LYS A 90 6.52 -5.04 2.22
C LYS A 90 5.10 -4.52 2.42
N ILE A 91 4.29 -4.40 1.36
CA ILE A 91 2.99 -3.73 1.42
C ILE A 91 1.91 -4.65 0.84
N GLY A 92 0.86 -4.88 1.61
CA GLY A 92 -0.34 -5.55 1.14
C GLY A 92 -1.46 -4.53 0.87
N PHE A 93 -2.18 -4.69 -0.24
CA PHE A 93 -3.31 -3.83 -0.59
C PHE A 93 -4.62 -4.61 -0.55
N VAL A 94 -5.64 -3.99 0.03
CA VAL A 94 -7.03 -4.38 -0.14
C VAL A 94 -7.75 -3.21 -0.80
N PHE A 95 -8.21 -3.41 -2.03
CA PHE A 95 -8.87 -2.37 -2.81
C PHE A 95 -10.38 -2.34 -2.55
N GLN A 96 -11.00 -1.18 -2.76
CA GLN A 96 -12.44 -1.02 -2.69
C GLN A 96 -13.16 -1.80 -3.80
N ALA A 97 -12.58 -1.83 -5.01
CA ALA A 97 -13.02 -2.69 -6.09
C ALA A 97 -12.08 -3.91 -6.20
N PRO A 98 -12.58 -5.11 -6.55
CA PRO A 98 -11.78 -6.32 -6.52
C PRO A 98 -10.63 -6.36 -7.53
N TYR A 99 -10.70 -5.62 -8.63
CA TYR A 99 -9.68 -5.57 -9.70
C TYR A 99 -9.18 -6.95 -10.16
N LEU A 100 -10.10 -7.91 -10.22
CA LEU A 100 -9.78 -9.26 -10.69
C LEU A 100 -9.47 -9.25 -12.18
N ILE A 101 -8.56 -10.12 -12.59
CA ILE A 101 -8.22 -10.32 -13.99
C ILE A 101 -9.30 -11.24 -14.61
N PRO A 102 -10.12 -10.76 -15.58
CA PRO A 102 -11.34 -11.45 -15.99
C PRO A 102 -11.09 -12.80 -16.70
N PHE A 103 -9.92 -12.98 -17.29
CA PHE A 103 -9.57 -14.22 -18.00
C PHE A 103 -8.81 -15.23 -17.14
N LEU A 104 -8.60 -14.93 -15.85
CA LEU A 104 -8.03 -15.85 -14.87
C LEU A 104 -9.15 -16.41 -13.99
N ASP A 105 -9.03 -17.66 -13.60
CA ASP A 105 -9.89 -18.24 -12.58
C ASP A 105 -9.60 -17.65 -11.17
N VAL A 106 -10.41 -18.02 -10.18
CA VAL A 106 -10.26 -17.53 -8.81
C VAL A 106 -8.91 -17.92 -8.22
N THR A 107 -8.50 -19.16 -8.43
CA THR A 107 -7.23 -19.68 -7.91
C THR A 107 -6.05 -18.93 -8.51
N ASP A 108 -6.08 -18.66 -9.81
CA ASP A 108 -5.03 -17.93 -10.52
C ASP A 108 -4.98 -16.46 -10.13
N ASN A 109 -6.14 -15.81 -9.92
CA ASN A 109 -6.19 -14.44 -9.40
C ASN A 109 -5.53 -14.33 -8.01
N VAL A 110 -5.79 -15.29 -7.11
CA VAL A 110 -5.19 -15.31 -5.76
C VAL A 110 -3.71 -15.70 -5.81
N ALA A 111 -3.33 -16.62 -6.67
CA ALA A 111 -1.95 -17.09 -6.82
C ALA A 111 -1.02 -16.09 -7.52
N LEU A 112 -1.58 -15.09 -8.22
CA LEU A 112 -0.83 -14.19 -9.09
C LEU A 112 0.29 -13.43 -8.36
N LEU A 113 -0.01 -12.82 -7.21
CA LEU A 113 0.99 -12.03 -6.47
C LEU A 113 2.18 -12.88 -5.98
N PRO A 114 1.98 -14.05 -5.36
CA PRO A 114 3.09 -14.93 -5.03
C PRO A 114 3.91 -15.38 -6.25
N MET A 115 3.25 -15.63 -7.38
CA MET A 115 3.93 -15.98 -8.63
C MET A 115 4.81 -14.84 -9.16
N LEU A 116 4.29 -13.61 -9.15
CA LEU A 116 5.05 -12.40 -9.52
C LEU A 116 6.22 -12.13 -8.55
N ALA A 117 6.11 -12.58 -7.31
CA ALA A 117 7.20 -12.55 -6.33
C ALA A 117 8.24 -13.68 -6.51
N GLY A 118 8.12 -14.48 -7.57
CA GLY A 118 9.08 -15.54 -7.90
C GLY A 118 8.81 -16.89 -7.21
N GLN A 119 7.66 -17.05 -6.55
CA GLN A 119 7.31 -18.36 -5.98
C GLN A 119 6.88 -19.34 -7.09
N PRO A 120 7.18 -20.65 -6.95
CA PRO A 120 6.75 -21.65 -7.91
C PRO A 120 5.23 -21.67 -8.09
N ASN A 121 4.77 -21.82 -9.34
CA ASN A 121 3.34 -21.81 -9.68
C ASN A 121 2.55 -22.85 -8.86
N ALA A 122 3.05 -24.08 -8.76
CA ALA A 122 2.39 -25.14 -7.99
C ALA A 122 2.19 -24.77 -6.51
N THR A 123 3.19 -24.17 -5.87
CA THR A 123 3.12 -23.72 -4.47
C THR A 123 2.12 -22.57 -4.32
N SER A 124 2.16 -21.60 -5.23
CA SER A 124 1.27 -20.45 -5.21
C SER A 124 -0.21 -20.86 -5.39
N ARG A 125 -0.48 -21.78 -6.32
CA ARG A 125 -1.83 -22.32 -6.53
C ARG A 125 -2.30 -23.16 -5.34
N SER A 126 -1.45 -23.98 -4.75
CA SER A 126 -1.79 -24.77 -3.55
C SER A 126 -2.19 -23.89 -2.36
N ARG A 127 -1.45 -22.80 -2.14
CA ARG A 127 -1.80 -21.80 -1.10
C ARG A 127 -3.09 -21.07 -1.40
N ALA A 128 -3.34 -20.73 -2.67
CA ALA A 128 -4.58 -20.09 -3.10
C ALA A 128 -5.81 -21.00 -2.86
N LEU A 129 -5.69 -22.29 -3.16
CA LEU A 129 -6.75 -23.29 -2.91
C LEU A 129 -7.05 -23.41 -1.43
N SER A 130 -6.05 -23.55 -0.57
CA SER A 130 -6.26 -23.65 0.88
C SER A 130 -6.90 -22.40 1.47
N GLY A 131 -6.57 -21.22 0.95
CA GLY A 131 -7.20 -19.95 1.34
C GLY A 131 -8.67 -19.85 0.89
N SER A 132 -9.00 -20.34 -0.29
CA SER A 132 -10.38 -20.33 -0.81
C SER A 132 -11.29 -21.31 -0.08
N GLU A 133 -10.78 -22.44 0.41
CA GLU A 133 -11.54 -23.39 1.23
C GLU A 133 -12.01 -22.79 2.56
N VAL A 134 -11.21 -21.92 3.16
CA VAL A 134 -11.57 -21.22 4.41
C VAL A 134 -12.69 -20.17 4.17
N MET A 135 -12.82 -19.66 2.95
CA MET A 135 -13.82 -18.65 2.58
C MET A 135 -15.07 -19.22 1.92
N ALA A 136 -15.14 -20.53 1.67
CA ALA A 136 -16.34 -21.16 1.12
C ALA A 136 -17.46 -21.11 2.18
N PRO A 137 -18.68 -20.63 1.84
CA PRO A 137 -19.80 -20.73 2.75
C PRO A 137 -20.14 -22.21 2.98
N ALA A 138 -20.39 -22.51 4.23
CA ALA A 138 -20.84 -23.84 4.63
C ALA A 138 -22.18 -24.19 3.99
#